data_81ae4c1c5461f9b82402a290fe7a2174
#
_entry.id   81ae4c1c5461f9b82402a290fe7a2174
#
_cell.length_a   1.000
_cell.length_b   1.000
_cell.length_c   1.000
_cell.angle_alpha   90.00
_cell.angle_beta   90.00
_cell.angle_gamma   90.00
#
_symmetry.space_group_name_H-M   'P 1'
#
loop_
_entity.id
_entity.type
_entity.pdbx_description
1 polymer ?
#
loop_
_entity_poly.entity_id
_entity_poly.type
_entity_poly.pdbx_seq_one_letter_code
_entity_poly.pdbx_strand_id
1 'polypeptide(L)'
;MYKGTITTSTAVTANQNIPFNTILNTNTNTDPSENGVIKIRKSGFYNTQASVVISGYTASTEISLQLFANGKAIDESIVSTVAGATNTNPLTLTTAIIPVNVQPYNANIADISVKLSGPATITSGVFTIEQLK
;
A
#
# COMPACT_ATOMS: atom_id res chain seq x y z
N MET A 1 4.55 -14.11 -6.73
CA MET A 1 3.68 -13.04 -6.20
C MET A 1 4.15 -12.65 -4.81
N TYR A 2 4.22 -11.35 -4.54
CA TYR A 2 4.38 -10.85 -3.18
C TYR A 2 3.02 -10.68 -2.51
N LYS A 3 2.91 -11.05 -1.25
CA LYS A 3 1.72 -10.78 -0.44
C LYS A 3 2.15 -10.47 0.99
N GLY A 4 1.94 -9.23 1.40
CA GLY A 4 2.16 -8.79 2.77
C GLY A 4 0.85 -8.42 3.43
N THR A 5 0.76 -8.64 4.74
CA THR A 5 -0.46 -8.37 5.50
C THR A 5 -0.17 -7.64 6.80
N ILE A 6 -1.20 -6.99 7.31
CA ILE A 6 -1.25 -6.49 8.68
C ILE A 6 -2.33 -7.30 9.40
N THR A 7 -1.95 -7.99 10.46
CA THR A 7 -2.86 -8.82 11.25
C THR A 7 -3.02 -8.30 12.67
N THR A 8 -2.17 -7.36 13.08
CA THR A 8 -2.21 -6.72 14.41
C THR A 8 -2.45 -5.23 14.21
N SER A 9 -3.34 -4.64 14.98
CA SER A 9 -3.65 -3.20 14.89
C SER A 9 -2.39 -2.36 14.92
N THR A 10 -2.21 -1.51 13.92
CA THR A 10 -1.03 -0.69 13.72
C THR A 10 -1.43 0.75 13.49
N ALA A 11 -0.97 1.67 14.33
CA ALA A 11 -1.19 3.09 14.13
C ALA A 11 -0.23 3.64 13.09
N VAL A 12 -0.75 4.42 12.15
CA VAL A 12 0.05 5.08 11.12
C VAL A 12 -0.25 6.58 11.11
N THR A 13 0.76 7.38 10.77
CA THR A 13 0.61 8.83 10.61
C THR A 13 0.36 9.16 9.14
N ALA A 14 -0.03 10.41 8.88
CA ALA A 14 -0.22 10.87 7.51
C ALA A 14 1.05 10.72 6.68
N ASN A 15 0.91 10.20 5.47
CA ASN A 15 1.99 10.02 4.50
C ASN A 15 3.13 9.09 4.95
N GLN A 16 2.90 8.30 5.98
CA GLN A 16 3.81 7.24 6.37
C GLN A 16 3.60 6.01 5.49
N ASN A 17 4.68 5.30 5.16
CA ASN A 17 4.57 4.00 4.50
C ASN A 17 3.84 3.03 5.41
N ILE A 18 2.81 2.36 4.88
CA ILE A 18 2.06 1.38 5.66
C ILE A 18 2.90 0.11 5.80
N PRO A 19 3.20 -0.34 7.05
CA PRO A 19 4.09 -1.46 7.26
C PRO A 19 3.35 -2.80 7.20
N PHE A 20 3.28 -3.43 6.03
CA PHE A 20 2.73 -4.78 5.90
C PHE A 20 3.76 -5.79 6.40
N ASN A 21 3.83 -5.99 7.71
CA ASN A 21 4.92 -6.70 8.36
C ASN A 21 4.86 -8.22 8.29
N THR A 22 3.68 -8.78 8.05
CA THR A 22 3.53 -10.23 7.94
C THR A 22 3.58 -10.61 6.46
N ILE A 23 4.67 -11.27 6.06
CA ILE A 23 4.89 -11.66 4.68
C ILE A 23 4.35 -13.08 4.48
N LEU A 24 3.29 -13.21 3.71
CA LEU A 24 2.69 -14.51 3.42
C LEU A 24 3.29 -15.19 2.18
N ASN A 25 3.79 -14.39 1.25
CA ASN A 25 4.42 -14.90 0.05
C ASN A 25 5.39 -13.87 -0.51
N THR A 26 6.51 -14.33 -1.05
CA THR A 26 7.48 -13.47 -1.71
C THR A 26 8.26 -14.29 -2.74
N ASN A 27 9.06 -13.62 -3.57
CA ASN A 27 9.95 -14.28 -4.52
C ASN A 27 11.24 -13.46 -4.67
N THR A 28 12.16 -13.92 -5.52
CA THR A 28 13.46 -13.29 -5.69
C THR A 28 13.39 -11.90 -6.33
N ASN A 29 12.29 -11.55 -6.96
CA ASN A 29 12.12 -10.28 -7.66
C ASN A 29 11.46 -9.21 -6.80
N THR A 30 10.89 -9.58 -5.66
CA THR A 30 10.26 -8.66 -4.73
C THR A 30 10.92 -8.78 -3.37
N ASP A 31 11.45 -7.68 -2.87
CA ASP A 31 12.23 -7.65 -1.63
C ASP A 31 11.56 -6.71 -0.63
N PRO A 32 10.91 -7.23 0.42
CA PRO A 32 10.31 -6.41 1.47
C PRO A 32 11.33 -6.00 2.54
N SER A 33 12.50 -5.54 2.12
CA SER A 33 13.62 -5.32 3.04
C SER A 33 13.48 -4.09 3.92
N GLU A 34 12.60 -3.15 3.57
CA GLU A 34 12.41 -1.93 4.33
C GLU A 34 10.97 -1.75 4.76
N ASN A 35 10.81 -0.92 5.78
CA ASN A 35 9.53 -0.66 6.43
C ASN A 35 8.46 -0.17 5.44
N GLY A 36 7.57 -1.06 5.04
CA GLY A 36 6.48 -0.73 4.11
C GLY A 36 6.90 -0.53 2.66
N VAL A 37 8.18 -0.65 2.34
CA VAL A 37 8.68 -0.50 0.96
C VAL A 37 9.01 -1.86 0.39
N ILE A 38 8.48 -2.17 -0.78
CA ILE A 38 8.78 -3.40 -1.50
C ILE A 38 9.62 -3.04 -2.72
N LYS A 39 10.82 -3.60 -2.80
CA LYS A 39 11.73 -3.38 -3.92
C LYS A 39 11.48 -4.42 -5.01
N ILE A 40 11.18 -3.97 -6.22
CA ILE A 40 11.04 -4.85 -7.39
C ILE A 40 12.35 -4.81 -8.16
N ARG A 41 13.01 -5.96 -8.27
CA ARG A 41 14.38 -6.06 -8.81
C ARG A 41 14.45 -6.52 -10.25
N LYS A 42 13.35 -6.88 -10.86
CA LYS A 42 13.33 -7.35 -12.24
C LYS A 42 12.42 -6.47 -13.08
N SER A 43 12.88 -6.07 -14.26
CA SER A 43 12.06 -5.31 -15.19
C SER A 43 10.83 -6.10 -15.64
N GLY A 44 9.77 -5.40 -15.96
CA GLY A 44 8.52 -6.00 -16.42
C GLY A 44 7.31 -5.23 -15.92
N PHE A 45 6.15 -5.81 -16.14
CA PHE A 45 4.88 -5.26 -15.67
C PHE A 45 4.40 -6.03 -14.44
N TYR A 46 3.92 -5.29 -13.46
CA TYR A 46 3.46 -5.86 -12.19
C TYR A 46 2.09 -5.30 -11.85
N ASN A 47 1.15 -6.16 -11.50
CA ASN A 47 -0.12 -5.73 -10.92
C ASN A 47 0.06 -5.48 -9.43
N THR A 48 -0.33 -4.31 -8.95
CA THR A 48 -0.24 -3.93 -7.55
C THR A 48 -1.62 -3.57 -7.02
N GLN A 49 -1.92 -4.02 -5.81
CA GLN A 49 -3.18 -3.71 -5.15
C GLN A 49 -2.99 -3.71 -3.64
N ALA A 50 -3.63 -2.76 -2.96
CA ALA A 50 -3.64 -2.70 -1.51
C ALA A 50 -5.06 -2.54 -1.00
N SER A 51 -5.35 -3.16 0.13
CA SER A 51 -6.64 -3.02 0.81
C SER A 51 -6.37 -2.94 2.31
N VAL A 52 -7.00 -1.97 2.97
CA VAL A 52 -6.85 -1.79 4.42
C VAL A 52 -8.21 -1.54 5.05
N VAL A 53 -8.35 -1.98 6.30
CA VAL A 53 -9.47 -1.63 7.17
C VAL A 53 -8.92 -0.69 8.24
N ILE A 54 -9.50 0.50 8.34
CA ILE A 54 -9.01 1.54 9.23
C ILE A 54 -10.05 1.92 10.27
N SER A 55 -9.55 2.38 11.41
CA SER A 55 -10.35 2.96 12.50
C SER A 55 -9.54 4.07 13.17
N GLY A 56 -10.11 4.75 14.15
CA GLY A 56 -9.39 5.80 14.87
C GLY A 56 -8.98 6.99 14.02
N TYR A 57 -9.60 7.18 12.86
CA TYR A 57 -9.38 8.31 11.97
C TYR A 57 -10.06 9.58 12.52
N THR A 58 -9.67 10.74 12.00
CA THR A 58 -10.30 11.99 12.35
C THR A 58 -11.70 12.07 11.73
N ALA A 59 -12.71 12.26 12.55
CA ALA A 59 -14.11 12.33 12.09
C ALA A 59 -14.32 13.45 11.08
N SER A 60 -15.19 13.20 10.11
CA SER A 60 -15.64 14.17 9.09
C SER A 60 -14.49 14.69 8.20
N THR A 61 -13.42 13.93 8.05
CA THR A 61 -12.32 14.28 7.15
C THR A 61 -12.26 13.30 5.98
N GLU A 62 -11.66 13.74 4.88
CA GLU A 62 -11.35 12.85 3.77
C GLU A 62 -10.08 12.08 4.08
N ILE A 63 -10.15 10.77 3.89
CA ILE A 63 -8.99 9.88 3.98
C ILE A 63 -8.83 9.14 2.67
N SER A 64 -7.61 9.09 2.16
CA SER A 64 -7.32 8.37 0.92
C SER A 64 -6.18 7.38 1.12
N LEU A 65 -6.25 6.30 0.36
CA LEU A 65 -5.22 5.27 0.24
C LEU A 65 -4.64 5.36 -1.17
N GLN A 66 -3.32 5.35 -1.28
CA GLN A 66 -2.67 5.52 -2.58
C GLN A 66 -1.38 4.72 -2.65
N LEU A 67 -1.12 4.16 -3.84
CA LEU A 67 0.13 3.49 -4.18
C LEU A 67 1.15 4.52 -4.66
N PHE A 68 2.41 4.27 -4.32
CA PHE A 68 3.55 5.09 -4.72
C PHE A 68 4.61 4.22 -5.38
N ALA A 69 5.23 4.74 -6.43
CA ALA A 69 6.36 4.11 -7.09
C ALA A 69 7.53 5.08 -7.08
N ASN A 70 8.66 4.67 -6.50
CA ASN A 70 9.87 5.49 -6.36
C ASN A 70 9.60 6.84 -5.69
N GLY A 71 8.72 6.85 -4.68
CA GLY A 71 8.34 8.05 -3.95
C GLY A 71 7.33 8.95 -4.68
N LYS A 72 6.89 8.57 -5.87
CA LYS A 72 5.95 9.34 -6.66
C LYS A 72 4.57 8.67 -6.64
N ALA A 73 3.53 9.45 -6.39
CA ALA A 73 2.16 8.96 -6.33
C ALA A 73 1.72 8.41 -7.70
N ILE A 74 1.04 7.27 -7.67
CA ILE A 74 0.37 6.71 -8.84
C ILE A 74 -1.06 7.23 -8.82
N ASP A 75 -1.37 8.20 -9.66
CA ASP A 75 -2.61 8.96 -9.57
C ASP A 75 -3.87 8.10 -9.70
N GLU A 76 -3.86 7.14 -10.60
CA GLU A 76 -5.02 6.27 -10.82
C GLU A 76 -5.25 5.24 -9.71
N SER A 77 -4.33 5.13 -8.75
CA SER A 77 -4.47 4.20 -7.63
C SER A 77 -5.26 4.78 -6.45
N ILE A 78 -5.49 6.10 -6.45
CA ILE A 78 -6.08 6.74 -5.29
C ILE A 78 -7.54 6.27 -5.07
N VAL A 79 -7.84 5.93 -3.83
CA VAL A 79 -9.20 5.70 -3.38
C VAL A 79 -9.44 6.54 -2.13
N SER A 80 -10.56 7.23 -2.09
CA SER A 80 -10.87 8.18 -1.02
C SER A 80 -12.26 7.90 -0.45
N THR A 81 -12.39 8.20 0.82
CA THR A 81 -13.68 8.21 1.50
C THR A 81 -13.72 9.38 2.48
N VAL A 82 -14.91 9.85 2.78
CA VAL A 82 -15.13 10.84 3.83
C VAL A 82 -15.48 10.09 5.11
N ALA A 83 -14.68 10.28 6.14
CA ALA A 83 -14.92 9.68 7.43
C ALA A 83 -16.24 10.19 8.03
N GLY A 84 -16.96 9.29 8.67
CA GLY A 84 -18.23 9.64 9.30
C GLY A 84 -18.08 10.57 10.51
N ALA A 85 -19.20 10.99 11.06
CA ALA A 85 -19.22 11.88 12.23
C ALA A 85 -18.67 11.23 13.50
N THR A 86 -18.58 9.89 13.53
CA THR A 86 -17.94 9.14 14.61
C THR A 86 -16.80 8.33 14.02
N ASN A 87 -15.72 8.17 14.79
CA ASN A 87 -14.53 7.44 14.35
C ASN A 87 -14.47 6.00 14.87
N THR A 88 -15.62 5.44 15.25
CA THR A 88 -15.69 4.11 15.85
C THR A 88 -15.97 3.00 14.85
N ASN A 89 -16.53 3.32 13.69
CA ASN A 89 -16.87 2.32 12.67
C ASN A 89 -15.69 2.09 11.74
N PRO A 90 -15.28 0.83 11.54
CA PRO A 90 -14.21 0.54 10.57
C PRO A 90 -14.60 0.95 9.14
N LEU A 91 -13.64 1.47 8.41
CA LEU A 91 -13.77 1.78 6.99
C LEU A 91 -12.80 0.91 6.19
N THR A 92 -13.25 0.42 5.05
CA THR A 92 -12.42 -0.37 4.15
C THR A 92 -12.06 0.47 2.92
N LEU A 93 -10.77 0.57 2.64
CA LEU A 93 -10.25 1.22 1.45
C LEU A 93 -9.48 0.19 0.63
N THR A 94 -9.81 0.08 -0.66
CA THR A 94 -9.15 -0.86 -1.58
C THR A 94 -8.80 -0.11 -2.86
N THR A 95 -7.51 -0.13 -3.23
CA THR A 95 -7.05 0.47 -4.48
C THR A 95 -7.52 -0.37 -5.68
N ALA A 96 -7.61 0.25 -6.84
CA ALA A 96 -7.74 -0.50 -8.09
C ALA A 96 -6.47 -1.32 -8.34
N ILE A 97 -6.57 -2.35 -9.17
CA ILE A 97 -5.39 -3.10 -9.64
C ILE A 97 -4.64 -2.21 -10.63
N ILE A 98 -3.40 -1.87 -10.31
CA ILE A 98 -2.61 -0.93 -11.09
C ILE A 98 -1.40 -1.66 -11.67
N PRO A 99 -1.25 -1.68 -13.00
CA PRO A 99 -0.03 -2.20 -13.62
C PRO A 99 1.11 -1.19 -13.49
N VAL A 100 2.23 -1.63 -12.96
CA VAL A 100 3.43 -0.82 -12.80
C VAL A 100 4.51 -1.37 -13.73
N ASN A 101 5.11 -0.48 -14.52
CA ASN A 101 6.20 -0.84 -15.42
C ASN A 101 7.52 -0.54 -14.74
N VAL A 102 8.32 -1.59 -14.50
CA VAL A 102 9.66 -1.47 -13.94
C VAL A 102 10.68 -1.48 -15.07
N GLN A 103 11.42 -0.40 -15.19
CA GLN A 103 12.38 -0.20 -16.27
C GLN A 103 13.76 -0.79 -15.90
N PRO A 104 14.43 -1.47 -16.85
CA PRO A 104 15.67 -2.18 -16.54
C PRO A 104 16.90 -1.30 -16.37
N TYR A 105 16.87 -0.05 -16.84
CA TYR A 105 18.07 0.80 -16.87
C TYR A 105 18.11 1.86 -15.76
N ASN A 106 17.14 1.90 -14.88
CA ASN A 106 17.08 2.87 -13.79
C ASN A 106 17.50 2.22 -12.48
N ALA A 107 18.79 1.93 -12.33
CA ALA A 107 19.35 1.27 -11.14
C ALA A 107 18.62 -0.02 -10.74
N ASN A 108 17.74 -0.53 -11.59
CA ASN A 108 17.15 -1.86 -11.52
C ASN A 108 16.17 -2.09 -10.38
N ILE A 109 15.71 -1.05 -9.72
CA ILE A 109 14.84 -1.21 -8.57
C ILE A 109 13.70 -0.18 -8.65
N ALA A 110 12.48 -0.67 -8.53
CA ALA A 110 11.33 0.18 -8.28
C ALA A 110 10.91 -0.04 -6.83
N ASP A 111 10.77 1.03 -6.08
CA ASP A 111 10.31 1.01 -4.69
C ASP A 111 8.81 1.25 -4.69
N ILE A 112 8.04 0.25 -4.29
CA ILE A 112 6.58 0.35 -4.23
C ILE A 112 6.15 0.46 -2.77
N SER A 113 5.31 1.42 -2.48
CA SER A 113 4.79 1.64 -1.13
C SER A 113 3.32 2.07 -1.17
N VAL A 114 2.68 2.04 -0.01
CA VAL A 114 1.29 2.44 0.17
C VAL A 114 1.22 3.43 1.31
N LYS A 115 0.44 4.50 1.14
CA LYS A 115 0.29 5.53 2.17
C LYS A 115 -1.17 5.92 2.34
N LEU A 116 -1.51 6.32 3.57
CA LEU A 116 -2.76 7.02 3.88
C LEU A 116 -2.52 8.53 3.93
N SER A 117 -3.50 9.31 3.54
CA SER A 117 -3.43 10.77 3.57
C SER A 117 -3.56 11.36 4.98
N GLY A 118 -4.11 10.61 5.91
CA GLY A 118 -4.32 11.05 7.29
C GLY A 118 -4.01 9.97 8.30
N PRO A 119 -3.89 10.33 9.60
CA PRO A 119 -3.60 9.36 10.64
C PRO A 119 -4.79 8.44 10.88
N ALA A 120 -4.50 7.16 11.12
CA ALA A 120 -5.52 6.16 11.44
C ALA A 120 -4.86 4.94 12.06
N THR A 121 -5.66 4.04 12.61
CA THR A 121 -5.22 2.72 13.03
C THR A 121 -5.65 1.71 11.98
N ILE A 122 -4.71 0.96 11.44
CA ILE A 122 -5.00 -0.12 10.49
C ILE A 122 -5.24 -1.38 11.31
N THR A 123 -6.46 -1.91 11.24
CA THR A 123 -6.82 -3.13 11.98
C THR A 123 -6.49 -4.39 11.19
N SER A 124 -6.54 -4.30 9.87
CA SER A 124 -6.11 -5.37 8.97
C SER A 124 -5.78 -4.76 7.62
N GLY A 125 -4.97 -5.46 6.85
CA GLY A 125 -4.62 -5.01 5.52
C GLY A 125 -3.89 -6.07 4.73
N VAL A 126 -3.90 -5.91 3.41
CA VAL A 126 -3.18 -6.77 2.49
C VAL A 126 -2.62 -5.93 1.34
N PHE A 127 -1.39 -6.26 0.94
CA PHE A 127 -0.72 -5.63 -0.20
C PHE A 127 -0.16 -6.74 -1.08
N THR A 128 -0.55 -6.75 -2.35
CA THR A 128 -0.13 -7.78 -3.29
C THR A 128 0.58 -7.15 -4.48
N ILE A 129 1.63 -7.82 -4.93
CA ILE A 129 2.36 -7.48 -6.16
C ILE A 129 2.53 -8.76 -6.96
N GLU A 130 2.00 -8.78 -8.18
CA GLU A 130 2.05 -9.95 -9.05
C GLU A 130 2.69 -9.57 -10.39
N GLN A 131 3.72 -10.31 -10.79
CA GLN A 131 4.35 -10.09 -12.08
C GLN A 131 3.47 -10.60 -13.21
N LEU A 132 3.28 -9.77 -14.22
CA LEU A 132 2.60 -10.13 -15.46
C LEU A 132 3.61 -10.73 -16.45
N LYS A 133 3.19 -11.75 -17.13
CA LYS A 133 4.04 -12.38 -18.16
C LYS A 133 3.93 -11.65 -19.50
#